data_5036828ce269e89694da85326cf1f4c3
#
_entry.id   5036828ce269e89694da85326cf1f4c3
#
_cell.length_a   1.000
_cell.length_b   1.000
_cell.length_c   1.000
_cell.angle_alpha   90.00
_cell.angle_beta   90.00
_cell.angle_gamma   90.00
#
_symmetry.space_group_name_H-M   'P 1'
#
loop_
_entity.id
_entity.type
_entity.pdbx_description
1 polymer ?
#
loop_
_entity_poly.entity_id
_entity_poly.type
_entity_poly.pdbx_seq_one_letter_code
_entity_poly.pdbx_strand_id
1 'polypeptide(L)'
;MTEPENRCRLVLIAPDIADADEQAKIVADALKGGDVASVIVPQYGLDDGAFQKHAEKLVPLIQDAGAAALIAGDSRVAGRAKADGLHLSGNAEVLSEAIDKHAPKLIVGGGNAADRHTALEIGEVRPDYIFFGKLDGDIKPEAHPKNLALGEWWASMIEIPCIVMGGTDPASALAVAETGVEFVALRLAVFGEPARAPSVIAEINALLDEKAPRFED
;
A
#
# COMPACT_ATOMS: atom_id res chain seq x y z
N MET A 1 21.10 0.35 -9.66
CA MET A 1 20.06 0.76 -8.70
C MET A 1 19.70 2.18 -9.07
N THR A 2 18.53 2.41 -9.62
CA THR A 2 17.98 3.75 -9.75
C THR A 2 17.75 4.30 -8.35
N GLU A 3 18.13 5.55 -8.10
CA GLU A 3 17.79 6.22 -6.84
C GLU A 3 16.28 6.19 -6.64
N PRO A 4 15.78 6.08 -5.38
CA PRO A 4 14.35 6.14 -5.13
C PRO A 4 13.80 7.44 -5.71
N GLU A 5 12.71 7.32 -6.44
CA GLU A 5 12.06 8.46 -7.09
C GLU A 5 11.66 9.49 -6.03
N ASN A 6 12.13 10.74 -6.17
CA ASN A 6 11.81 11.84 -5.25
C ASN A 6 10.41 12.41 -5.53
N ARG A 7 9.41 11.55 -5.52
CA ARG A 7 7.98 11.83 -5.76
C ARG A 7 7.09 10.78 -5.11
N CYS A 8 5.79 11.00 -5.12
CA CYS A 8 4.82 9.99 -4.71
C CYS A 8 5.03 8.66 -5.47
N ARG A 9 5.07 7.53 -4.75
CA ARG A 9 5.32 6.20 -5.29
C ARG A 9 4.10 5.29 -5.15
N LEU A 10 4.06 4.23 -5.96
CA LEU A 10 2.96 3.27 -5.97
C LEU A 10 3.07 2.28 -4.81
N VAL A 11 1.93 2.04 -4.16
CA VAL A 11 1.67 0.90 -3.29
C VAL A 11 0.57 0.09 -3.94
N LEU A 12 0.79 -1.20 -4.20
CA LEU A 12 -0.24 -2.06 -4.75
C LEU A 12 -0.98 -2.80 -3.62
N ILE A 13 -2.27 -3.05 -3.82
CA ILE A 13 -3.03 -3.97 -3.00
C ILE A 13 -3.29 -5.20 -3.85
N ALA A 14 -2.77 -6.37 -3.41
CA ALA A 14 -2.90 -7.61 -4.15
C ALA A 14 -4.38 -7.95 -4.41
N PRO A 15 -4.73 -8.45 -5.61
CA PRO A 15 -6.11 -8.73 -5.97
C PRO A 15 -6.68 -9.92 -5.18
N ASP A 16 -8.02 -9.92 -4.99
CA ASP A 16 -8.74 -11.04 -4.38
C ASP A 16 -8.89 -12.18 -5.40
N ILE A 17 -7.99 -13.14 -5.36
CA ILE A 17 -7.95 -14.31 -6.25
C ILE A 17 -7.77 -15.56 -5.39
N ALA A 18 -8.70 -16.52 -5.55
CA ALA A 18 -8.74 -17.72 -4.72
C ALA A 18 -7.57 -18.70 -4.97
N ASP A 19 -7.04 -18.74 -6.18
CA ASP A 19 -5.90 -19.58 -6.52
C ASP A 19 -4.57 -18.85 -6.28
N ALA A 20 -3.72 -19.42 -5.44
CA ALA A 20 -2.46 -18.81 -5.03
C ALA A 20 -1.43 -18.71 -6.16
N ASP A 21 -1.42 -19.66 -7.10
CA ASP A 21 -0.50 -19.65 -8.24
C ASP A 21 -0.93 -18.61 -9.27
N GLU A 22 -2.23 -18.49 -9.49
CA GLU A 22 -2.79 -17.46 -10.37
C GLU A 22 -2.55 -16.06 -9.81
N GLN A 23 -2.81 -15.84 -8.51
CA GLN A 23 -2.54 -14.56 -7.84
C GLN A 23 -1.05 -14.19 -7.93
N ALA A 24 -0.16 -15.14 -7.64
CA ALA A 24 1.29 -14.95 -7.71
C ALA A 24 1.74 -14.55 -9.12
N LYS A 25 1.22 -15.22 -10.16
CA LYS A 25 1.52 -14.89 -11.55
C LYS A 25 1.07 -13.47 -11.91
N ILE A 26 -0.16 -13.10 -11.55
CA ILE A 26 -0.72 -11.77 -11.86
C ILE A 26 0.09 -10.67 -11.17
N VAL A 27 0.43 -10.84 -9.88
CA VAL A 27 1.23 -9.86 -9.13
C VAL A 27 2.65 -9.77 -9.70
N ALA A 28 3.29 -10.91 -10.00
CA ALA A 28 4.62 -10.93 -10.59
C ALA A 28 4.66 -10.25 -11.97
N ASP A 29 3.64 -10.46 -12.80
CA ASP A 29 3.54 -9.80 -14.10
C ASP A 29 3.32 -8.29 -13.92
N ALA A 30 2.47 -7.86 -13.02
CA ALA A 30 2.22 -6.45 -12.71
C ALA A 30 3.50 -5.71 -12.30
N LEU A 31 4.32 -6.31 -11.43
CA LEU A 31 5.56 -5.72 -10.93
C LEU A 31 6.64 -5.49 -12.01
N LYS A 32 6.50 -6.09 -13.19
CA LYS A 32 7.38 -5.79 -14.34
C LYS A 32 7.10 -4.43 -14.96
N GLY A 33 5.99 -3.77 -14.59
CA GLY A 33 5.57 -2.49 -15.15
C GLY A 33 6.38 -1.28 -14.70
N GLY A 34 7.14 -1.35 -13.61
CA GLY A 34 7.96 -0.23 -13.15
C GLY A 34 8.08 -0.12 -11.63
N ASP A 35 8.33 1.08 -11.13
CA ASP A 35 8.54 1.34 -9.71
C ASP A 35 7.28 1.09 -8.88
N VAL A 36 7.42 0.23 -7.89
CA VAL A 36 6.43 -0.06 -6.85
C VAL A 36 7.15 -0.11 -5.51
N ALA A 37 6.75 0.72 -4.57
CA ALA A 37 7.37 0.80 -3.25
C ALA A 37 7.03 -0.41 -2.38
N SER A 38 5.77 -0.84 -2.38
CA SER A 38 5.32 -1.98 -1.59
C SER A 38 4.06 -2.62 -2.17
N VAL A 39 3.81 -3.86 -1.76
CA VAL A 39 2.57 -4.57 -2.04
C VAL A 39 1.94 -5.00 -0.72
N ILE A 40 0.73 -4.54 -0.46
CA ILE A 40 -0.09 -5.01 0.66
C ILE A 40 -0.83 -6.26 0.21
N VAL A 41 -0.73 -7.33 0.99
CA VAL A 41 -1.36 -8.63 0.72
C VAL A 41 -2.47 -8.86 1.75
N PRO A 42 -3.75 -8.59 1.41
CA PRO A 42 -4.87 -8.81 2.31
C PRO A 42 -5.26 -10.28 2.40
N GLN A 43 -5.75 -10.68 3.57
CA GLN A 43 -6.27 -12.04 3.79
C GLN A 43 -7.60 -12.28 3.04
N TYR A 44 -8.38 -11.21 2.79
CA TYR A 44 -9.73 -11.31 2.23
C TYR A 44 -10.58 -12.34 2.97
N GLY A 45 -11.28 -13.22 2.24
CA GLY A 45 -12.10 -14.31 2.78
C GLY A 45 -11.37 -15.64 2.98
N LEU A 46 -10.03 -15.67 2.86
CA LEU A 46 -9.25 -16.89 3.01
C LEU A 46 -9.13 -17.32 4.49
N ASP A 47 -9.15 -18.62 4.75
CA ASP A 47 -8.73 -19.14 6.04
C ASP A 47 -7.22 -18.98 6.25
N ASP A 48 -6.74 -19.12 7.49
CA ASP A 48 -5.33 -18.93 7.84
C ASP A 48 -4.37 -19.83 7.06
N GLY A 49 -4.77 -21.06 6.76
CA GLY A 49 -3.93 -22.01 6.02
C GLY A 49 -3.83 -21.67 4.54
N ALA A 50 -4.94 -21.25 3.93
CA ALA A 50 -4.97 -20.78 2.56
C ALA A 50 -4.19 -19.46 2.44
N PHE A 51 -4.40 -18.52 3.36
CA PHE A 51 -3.69 -17.25 3.38
C PHE A 51 -2.17 -17.42 3.55
N GLN A 52 -1.74 -18.36 4.41
CA GLN A 52 -0.32 -18.71 4.56
C GLN A 52 0.30 -19.14 3.22
N LYS A 53 -0.40 -19.98 2.43
CA LYS A 53 0.07 -20.43 1.12
C LYS A 53 0.20 -19.26 0.13
N HIS A 54 -0.77 -18.35 0.12
CA HIS A 54 -0.72 -17.14 -0.71
C HIS A 54 0.48 -16.27 -0.33
N ALA A 55 0.66 -16.00 0.97
CA ALA A 55 1.77 -15.19 1.46
C ALA A 55 3.14 -15.80 1.13
N GLU A 56 3.31 -17.12 1.31
CA GLU A 56 4.56 -17.82 1.00
C GLU A 56 4.95 -17.77 -0.48
N LYS A 57 3.96 -17.63 -1.38
CA LYS A 57 4.21 -17.45 -2.81
C LYS A 57 4.46 -16.00 -3.19
N LEU A 58 3.67 -15.07 -2.62
CA LEU A 58 3.72 -13.67 -2.98
C LEU A 58 4.94 -12.95 -2.40
N VAL A 59 5.28 -13.18 -1.14
CA VAL A 59 6.35 -12.44 -0.46
C VAL A 59 7.69 -12.52 -1.20
N PRO A 60 8.22 -13.69 -1.58
CA PRO A 60 9.50 -13.75 -2.27
C PRO A 60 9.49 -13.00 -3.61
N LEU A 61 8.43 -13.15 -4.41
CA LEU A 61 8.35 -12.50 -5.72
C LEU A 61 8.22 -10.98 -5.63
N ILE A 62 7.55 -10.48 -4.58
CA ILE A 62 7.47 -9.03 -4.31
C ILE A 62 8.85 -8.49 -3.94
N GLN A 63 9.55 -9.18 -3.05
CA GLN A 63 10.91 -8.82 -2.61
C GLN A 63 11.92 -8.90 -3.75
N ASP A 64 11.86 -9.93 -4.59
CA ASP A 64 12.71 -10.08 -5.77
C ASP A 64 12.51 -8.96 -6.80
N ALA A 65 11.30 -8.38 -6.85
CA ALA A 65 11.01 -7.20 -7.66
C ALA A 65 11.50 -5.87 -7.02
N GLY A 66 12.04 -5.90 -5.80
CA GLY A 66 12.53 -4.72 -5.09
C GLY A 66 11.46 -3.94 -4.32
N ALA A 67 10.25 -4.50 -4.17
CA ALA A 67 9.17 -3.92 -3.39
C ALA A 67 9.08 -4.56 -1.99
N ALA A 68 8.59 -3.82 -1.00
CA ALA A 68 8.32 -4.38 0.32
C ALA A 68 7.01 -5.17 0.33
N ALA A 69 7.02 -6.37 0.92
CA ALA A 69 5.84 -7.20 1.10
C ALA A 69 5.20 -6.97 2.47
N LEU A 70 3.98 -6.43 2.49
CA LEU A 70 3.25 -6.09 3.71
C LEU A 70 2.03 -7.00 3.87
N ILE A 71 1.95 -7.76 4.95
CA ILE A 71 0.83 -8.67 5.22
C ILE A 71 -0.28 -7.90 5.95
N ALA A 72 -1.49 -7.89 5.38
CA ALA A 72 -2.69 -7.38 6.03
C ALA A 72 -3.51 -8.55 6.58
N GLY A 73 -3.08 -9.05 7.75
CA GLY A 73 -3.64 -10.22 8.41
C GLY A 73 -2.87 -10.60 9.66
N ASP A 74 -2.87 -11.89 10.01
CA ASP A 74 -2.19 -12.39 11.20
C ASP A 74 -0.65 -12.24 11.10
N SER A 75 -0.04 -11.67 12.13
CA SER A 75 1.41 -11.47 12.22
C SER A 75 2.22 -12.78 12.14
N ARG A 76 1.62 -13.92 12.49
CA ARG A 76 2.25 -15.23 12.34
C ARG A 76 2.45 -15.58 10.86
N VAL A 77 1.53 -15.18 9.99
CA VAL A 77 1.65 -15.35 8.54
C VAL A 77 2.83 -14.53 8.02
N ALA A 78 2.93 -13.26 8.44
CA ALA A 78 4.05 -12.40 8.07
C ALA A 78 5.41 -13.00 8.49
N GLY A 79 5.50 -13.50 9.73
CA GLY A 79 6.71 -14.14 10.24
C GLY A 79 7.12 -15.40 9.49
N ARG A 80 6.17 -16.28 9.16
CA ARG A 80 6.43 -17.52 8.42
C ARG A 80 6.79 -17.28 6.97
N ALA A 81 6.10 -16.33 6.32
CA ALA A 81 6.39 -15.94 4.93
C ALA A 81 7.63 -15.04 4.81
N LYS A 82 8.21 -14.57 5.94
CA LYS A 82 9.33 -13.63 5.99
C LYS A 82 9.03 -12.31 5.27
N ALA A 83 7.81 -11.80 5.46
CA ALA A 83 7.40 -10.51 4.94
C ALA A 83 8.19 -9.36 5.59
N ASP A 84 8.22 -8.22 4.91
CA ASP A 84 8.91 -7.01 5.38
C ASP A 84 8.09 -6.26 6.43
N GLY A 85 6.77 -6.46 6.47
CA GLY A 85 5.95 -5.75 7.43
C GLY A 85 4.50 -6.22 7.54
N LEU A 86 3.78 -5.47 8.38
CA LEU A 86 2.37 -5.64 8.70
C LEU A 86 1.59 -4.38 8.32
N HIS A 87 0.45 -4.59 7.67
CA HIS A 87 -0.58 -3.58 7.50
C HIS A 87 -1.75 -3.89 8.42
N LEU A 88 -2.07 -2.97 9.33
CA LEU A 88 -3.09 -3.17 10.34
C LEU A 88 -4.27 -2.20 10.14
N SER A 89 -5.47 -2.74 10.10
CA SER A 89 -6.71 -1.95 10.14
C SER A 89 -7.18 -1.87 11.59
N GLY A 90 -6.74 -0.85 12.33
CA GLY A 90 -7.06 -0.71 13.74
C GLY A 90 -6.90 0.72 14.25
N ASN A 91 -7.15 0.89 15.54
CA ASN A 91 -6.91 2.15 16.26
C ASN A 91 -5.45 2.23 16.76
N ALA A 92 -5.10 3.30 17.47
CA ALA A 92 -3.77 3.53 18.03
C ALA A 92 -3.31 2.39 18.97
N GLU A 93 -4.22 1.80 19.76
CA GLU A 93 -3.89 0.70 20.68
C GLU A 93 -3.40 -0.54 19.94
N VAL A 94 -4.12 -0.96 18.87
CA VAL A 94 -3.74 -2.10 18.02
C VAL A 94 -2.39 -1.88 17.37
N LEU A 95 -2.13 -0.67 16.88
CA LEU A 95 -0.84 -0.32 16.27
C LEU A 95 0.28 -0.28 17.32
N SER A 96 0.04 0.29 18.49
CA SER A 96 1.02 0.34 19.58
C SER A 96 1.47 -1.05 20.01
N GLU A 97 0.54 -1.98 20.24
CA GLU A 97 0.85 -3.37 20.59
C GLU A 97 1.68 -4.07 19.51
N ALA A 98 1.36 -3.81 18.24
CA ALA A 98 2.11 -4.41 17.14
C ALA A 98 3.52 -3.81 17.00
N ILE A 99 3.67 -2.49 17.17
CA ILE A 99 4.96 -1.81 17.17
C ILE A 99 5.84 -2.35 18.29
N ASP A 100 5.33 -2.41 19.52
CA ASP A 100 6.08 -2.92 20.69
C ASP A 100 6.58 -4.36 20.47
N LYS A 101 5.80 -5.16 19.74
CA LYS A 101 6.11 -6.56 19.51
C LYS A 101 7.04 -6.81 18.33
N HIS A 102 6.94 -6.00 17.28
CA HIS A 102 7.53 -6.32 15.99
C HIS A 102 8.57 -5.33 15.50
N ALA A 103 8.51 -4.06 15.91
CA ALA A 103 9.52 -3.07 15.51
C ALA A 103 10.87 -3.32 16.25
N PRO A 104 12.00 -2.99 15.66
CA PRO A 104 12.20 -2.47 14.29
C PRO A 104 12.37 -3.59 13.23
N LYS A 105 12.04 -4.83 13.54
CA LYS A 105 12.26 -5.97 12.64
C LYS A 105 11.29 -6.00 11.47
N LEU A 106 10.07 -5.52 11.68
CA LEU A 106 9.03 -5.42 10.67
C LEU A 106 8.58 -3.96 10.56
N ILE A 107 8.27 -3.55 9.34
CA ILE A 107 7.48 -2.34 9.07
C ILE A 107 6.09 -2.54 9.69
N VAL A 108 5.63 -1.61 10.50
CA VAL A 108 4.28 -1.66 11.11
C VAL A 108 3.56 -0.37 10.79
N GLY A 109 2.49 -0.48 10.02
CA GLY A 109 1.70 0.69 9.63
C GLY A 109 0.26 0.35 9.30
N GLY A 110 -0.46 1.34 8.81
CA GLY A 110 -1.88 1.23 8.47
C GLY A 110 -2.75 2.17 9.31
N GLY A 111 -3.67 1.62 10.05
CA GLY A 111 -4.63 2.38 10.85
C GLY A 111 -6.00 2.51 10.19
N ASN A 112 -6.96 3.00 10.97
CA ASN A 112 -8.32 3.27 10.52
C ASN A 112 -8.68 4.74 10.82
N ALA A 113 -7.90 5.66 10.28
CA ALA A 113 -8.05 7.09 10.47
C ALA A 113 -9.21 7.64 9.64
N ALA A 114 -10.37 7.78 10.29
CA ALA A 114 -11.55 8.35 9.64
C ALA A 114 -11.62 9.88 9.70
N ASP A 115 -10.83 10.51 10.56
CA ASP A 115 -10.75 11.96 10.75
C ASP A 115 -9.39 12.37 11.34
N ARG A 116 -9.16 13.69 11.45
CA ARG A 116 -7.89 14.24 11.94
C ARG A 116 -7.57 13.83 13.37
N HIS A 117 -8.58 13.74 14.24
CA HIS A 117 -8.37 13.37 15.65
C HIS A 117 -7.83 11.95 15.76
N THR A 118 -8.53 11.00 15.12
CA THR A 118 -8.09 9.60 15.06
C THR A 118 -6.71 9.44 14.37
N ALA A 119 -6.45 10.25 13.34
CA ALA A 119 -5.14 10.23 12.69
C ALA A 119 -4.02 10.67 13.64
N LEU A 120 -4.23 11.71 14.44
CA LEU A 120 -3.25 12.17 15.45
C LEU A 120 -3.02 11.14 16.54
N GLU A 121 -4.07 10.50 17.05
CA GLU A 121 -3.94 9.40 18.04
C GLU A 121 -3.09 8.26 17.48
N ILE A 122 -3.29 7.90 16.19
CA ILE A 122 -2.45 6.91 15.49
C ILE A 122 -1.02 7.41 15.36
N GLY A 123 -0.81 8.68 15.02
CA GLY A 123 0.52 9.26 14.87
C GLY A 123 1.33 9.30 16.17
N GLU A 124 0.67 9.44 17.32
CA GLU A 124 1.32 9.45 18.65
C GLU A 124 2.05 8.12 18.95
N VAL A 125 1.58 7.00 18.41
CA VAL A 125 2.23 5.69 18.59
C VAL A 125 3.35 5.43 17.58
N ARG A 126 3.59 6.37 16.66
CA ARG A 126 4.70 6.39 15.68
C ARG A 126 4.78 5.13 14.82
N PRO A 127 3.75 4.81 14.05
CA PRO A 127 3.83 3.77 13.02
C PRO A 127 4.82 4.18 11.93
N ASP A 128 5.30 3.21 11.15
CA ASP A 128 6.17 3.49 9.99
C ASP A 128 5.40 4.22 8.86
N TYR A 129 4.09 4.08 8.80
CA TYR A 129 3.20 4.85 7.92
C TYR A 129 1.76 4.84 8.44
N ILE A 130 0.96 5.83 8.01
CA ILE A 130 -0.49 5.84 8.20
C ILE A 130 -1.20 5.61 6.86
N PHE A 131 -2.39 4.99 6.89
CA PHE A 131 -3.18 4.71 5.69
C PHE A 131 -4.52 5.45 5.73
N PHE A 132 -4.80 6.27 4.73
CA PHE A 132 -6.08 6.95 4.55
C PHE A 132 -6.94 6.26 3.51
N GLY A 133 -8.00 5.63 3.94
CA GLY A 133 -8.93 4.85 3.14
C GLY A 133 -9.16 3.45 3.69
N LYS A 134 -9.63 2.56 2.81
CA LYS A 134 -9.80 1.13 3.06
C LYS A 134 -9.15 0.36 1.92
N LEU A 135 -8.63 -0.83 2.18
CA LEU A 135 -7.97 -1.66 1.15
C LEU A 135 -8.89 -2.05 -0.02
N ASP A 136 -10.19 -2.01 0.19
CA ASP A 136 -11.25 -2.25 -0.80
C ASP A 136 -12.07 -0.99 -1.12
N GLY A 137 -11.55 0.19 -0.79
CA GLY A 137 -12.26 1.47 -0.88
C GLY A 137 -12.30 2.11 -2.27
N ASP A 138 -11.64 1.53 -3.27
CA ASP A 138 -11.59 1.97 -4.66
C ASP A 138 -12.85 1.54 -5.43
N ILE A 139 -14.00 2.16 -5.10
CA ILE A 139 -15.31 1.86 -5.68
C ILE A 139 -15.74 2.88 -6.76
N LYS A 140 -14.99 3.98 -6.91
CA LYS A 140 -15.22 5.04 -7.90
C LYS A 140 -13.96 5.30 -8.70
N PRO A 141 -14.09 5.87 -9.92
CA PRO A 141 -12.91 6.24 -10.72
C PRO A 141 -11.95 7.15 -9.97
N GLU A 142 -12.46 8.15 -9.26
CA GLU A 142 -11.68 9.13 -8.52
C GLU A 142 -11.34 8.63 -7.11
N ALA A 143 -10.21 9.10 -6.56
CA ALA A 143 -9.90 8.95 -5.14
C ALA A 143 -10.96 9.65 -4.27
N HIS A 144 -11.25 9.07 -3.11
CA HIS A 144 -12.29 9.62 -2.23
C HIS A 144 -11.87 10.99 -1.68
N PRO A 145 -12.69 12.07 -1.85
CA PRO A 145 -12.30 13.44 -1.47
C PRO A 145 -11.85 13.59 -0.01
N LYS A 146 -12.47 12.86 0.89
CA LYS A 146 -12.09 12.87 2.32
C LYS A 146 -10.69 12.31 2.54
N ASN A 147 -10.30 11.25 1.80
CA ASN A 147 -8.97 10.66 1.92
C ASN A 147 -7.91 11.62 1.36
N LEU A 148 -8.21 12.29 0.23
CA LEU A 148 -7.35 13.35 -0.33
C LEU A 148 -7.12 14.47 0.69
N ALA A 149 -8.21 15.01 1.28
CA ALA A 149 -8.12 16.09 2.25
C ALA A 149 -7.37 15.70 3.54
N LEU A 150 -7.50 14.43 3.99
CA LEU A 150 -6.73 13.93 5.14
C LEU A 150 -5.26 13.75 4.79
N GLY A 151 -4.95 13.20 3.62
CA GLY A 151 -3.57 13.03 3.14
C GLY A 151 -2.85 14.38 2.98
N GLU A 152 -3.46 15.34 2.30
CA GLU A 152 -2.93 16.68 2.11
C GLU A 152 -2.63 17.38 3.44
N TRP A 153 -3.59 17.35 4.37
CA TRP A 153 -3.39 17.90 5.70
C TRP A 153 -2.27 17.19 6.45
N TRP A 154 -2.20 15.85 6.39
CA TRP A 154 -1.17 15.06 7.07
C TRP A 154 0.21 15.36 6.52
N ALA A 155 0.39 15.26 5.22
CA ALA A 155 1.67 15.53 4.55
C ALA A 155 2.20 16.95 4.79
N SER A 156 1.31 17.91 5.02
CA SER A 156 1.70 19.32 5.30
C SER A 156 2.20 19.55 6.74
N MET A 157 1.97 18.62 7.69
CA MET A 157 2.19 18.89 9.12
C MET A 157 2.94 17.77 9.86
N ILE A 158 2.93 16.54 9.35
CA ILE A 158 3.41 15.36 10.07
C ILE A 158 4.47 14.65 9.24
N GLU A 159 5.60 14.32 9.85
CA GLU A 159 6.72 13.66 9.16
C GLU A 159 6.52 12.15 8.92
N ILE A 160 5.53 11.52 9.60
CA ILE A 160 5.24 10.09 9.37
C ILE A 160 4.64 9.94 7.98
N PRO A 161 5.24 9.11 7.10
CA PRO A 161 4.74 8.91 5.75
C PRO A 161 3.28 8.45 5.72
N CYS A 162 2.55 8.86 4.68
CA CYS A 162 1.19 8.39 4.51
C CYS A 162 0.94 7.76 3.15
N ILE A 163 0.03 6.78 3.16
CA ILE A 163 -0.51 6.13 1.98
C ILE A 163 -1.97 6.56 1.82
N VAL A 164 -2.34 7.05 0.65
CA VAL A 164 -3.73 7.41 0.35
C VAL A 164 -4.30 6.48 -0.70
N MET A 165 -5.49 5.95 -0.43
CA MET A 165 -6.22 5.08 -1.37
C MET A 165 -6.68 5.88 -2.59
N GLY A 166 -6.26 5.46 -3.79
CA GLY A 166 -6.72 5.98 -5.07
C GLY A 166 -8.09 5.44 -5.49
N GLY A 167 -8.51 5.75 -6.69
CA GLY A 167 -9.73 5.26 -7.31
C GLY A 167 -9.50 4.06 -8.24
N THR A 168 -10.53 3.71 -9.02
CA THR A 168 -10.43 2.64 -10.03
C THR A 168 -9.86 3.13 -11.37
N ASP A 169 -9.75 4.45 -11.57
CA ASP A 169 -9.08 5.04 -12.73
C ASP A 169 -7.58 5.22 -12.42
N PRO A 170 -6.68 4.74 -13.27
CA PRO A 170 -5.23 5.00 -13.15
C PRO A 170 -4.86 6.48 -12.97
N ALA A 171 -5.61 7.39 -13.59
CA ALA A 171 -5.38 8.83 -13.47
C ALA A 171 -5.58 9.36 -12.03
N SER A 172 -6.31 8.64 -11.17
CA SER A 172 -6.49 8.99 -9.76
C SER A 172 -5.18 9.03 -8.98
N ALA A 173 -4.14 8.34 -9.45
CA ALA A 173 -2.82 8.35 -8.83
C ALA A 173 -2.20 9.75 -8.84
N LEU A 174 -2.37 10.51 -9.92
CA LEU A 174 -1.87 11.90 -10.00
C LEU A 174 -2.61 12.81 -9.00
N ALA A 175 -3.94 12.68 -8.90
CA ALA A 175 -4.71 13.48 -7.94
C ALA A 175 -4.29 13.22 -6.48
N VAL A 176 -3.90 11.98 -6.16
CA VAL A 176 -3.32 11.66 -4.86
C VAL A 176 -1.93 12.28 -4.71
N ALA A 177 -1.06 12.14 -5.70
CA ALA A 177 0.30 12.68 -5.67
C ALA A 177 0.33 14.21 -5.52
N GLU A 178 -0.62 14.93 -6.14
CA GLU A 178 -0.76 16.39 -6.05
C GLU A 178 -1.05 16.86 -4.63
N THR A 179 -1.52 16.00 -3.72
CA THR A 179 -1.70 16.34 -2.30
C THR A 179 -0.39 16.37 -1.50
N GLY A 180 0.74 15.97 -2.10
CA GLY A 180 2.06 15.96 -1.46
C GLY A 180 2.35 14.72 -0.61
N VAL A 181 1.51 13.69 -0.68
CA VAL A 181 1.71 12.43 0.05
C VAL A 181 2.77 11.55 -0.60
N GLU A 182 3.45 10.73 0.20
CA GLU A 182 4.56 9.90 -0.24
C GLU A 182 4.08 8.69 -1.07
N PHE A 183 2.86 8.20 -0.81
CA PHE A 183 2.40 6.97 -1.46
C PHE A 183 0.92 7.02 -1.86
N VAL A 184 0.63 6.45 -3.04
CA VAL A 184 -0.74 6.16 -3.49
C VAL A 184 -0.97 4.66 -3.54
N ALA A 185 -2.04 4.18 -2.89
CA ALA A 185 -2.44 2.78 -2.95
C ALA A 185 -3.43 2.53 -4.10
N LEU A 186 -3.18 1.52 -4.91
CA LEU A 186 -4.00 1.14 -6.05
C LEU A 186 -4.31 -0.37 -6.02
N ARG A 187 -5.56 -0.73 -6.34
CA ARG A 187 -6.02 -2.10 -6.49
C ARG A 187 -6.69 -2.32 -7.84
N LEU A 188 -7.95 -1.91 -8.00
CA LEU A 188 -8.71 -2.13 -9.24
C LEU A 188 -8.20 -1.30 -10.41
N ALA A 189 -7.61 -0.14 -10.19
CA ALA A 189 -6.95 0.63 -11.24
C ALA A 189 -5.87 -0.19 -11.97
N VAL A 190 -5.21 -1.10 -11.25
CA VAL A 190 -4.15 -1.98 -11.78
C VAL A 190 -4.70 -3.37 -12.12
N PHE A 191 -5.44 -3.98 -11.20
CA PHE A 191 -5.84 -5.38 -11.29
C PHE A 191 -7.27 -5.60 -11.81
N GLY A 192 -8.02 -4.54 -12.15
CA GLY A 192 -9.34 -4.66 -12.77
C GLY A 192 -9.28 -5.37 -14.14
N GLU A 193 -8.18 -5.21 -14.87
CA GLU A 193 -7.85 -5.95 -16.08
C GLU A 193 -6.43 -6.54 -15.94
N PRO A 194 -6.27 -7.73 -15.33
CA PRO A 194 -4.95 -8.26 -14.96
C PRO A 194 -3.94 -8.35 -16.11
N ALA A 195 -4.41 -8.62 -17.34
CA ALA A 195 -3.55 -8.68 -18.52
C ALA A 195 -2.90 -7.33 -18.87
N ARG A 196 -3.48 -6.21 -18.43
CA ARG A 196 -2.97 -4.87 -18.66
C ARG A 196 -2.14 -4.34 -17.48
N ALA A 197 -2.11 -5.03 -16.35
CA ALA A 197 -1.47 -4.52 -15.14
C ALA A 197 -0.05 -3.98 -15.34
N PRO A 198 0.86 -4.65 -16.07
CA PRO A 198 2.20 -4.11 -16.32
C PRO A 198 2.18 -2.78 -17.09
N SER A 199 1.36 -2.68 -18.14
CA SER A 199 1.26 -1.44 -18.93
C SER A 199 0.64 -0.29 -18.13
N VAL A 200 -0.37 -0.59 -17.32
CA VAL A 200 -1.01 0.41 -16.44
C VAL A 200 -0.01 0.95 -15.41
N ILE A 201 0.80 0.10 -14.79
CA ILE A 201 1.84 0.54 -13.86
C ILE A 201 2.87 1.43 -14.59
N ALA A 202 3.30 1.05 -15.80
CA ALA A 202 4.22 1.86 -16.59
C ALA A 202 3.62 3.23 -16.97
N GLU A 203 2.35 3.26 -17.37
CA GLU A 203 1.62 4.49 -17.68
C GLU A 203 1.50 5.41 -16.45
N ILE A 204 1.18 4.85 -15.27
CA ILE A 204 1.08 5.63 -14.03
C ILE A 204 2.46 6.17 -13.62
N ASN A 205 3.51 5.35 -13.66
CA ASN A 205 4.87 5.82 -13.33
C ASN A 205 5.29 6.95 -14.27
N ALA A 206 5.07 6.83 -15.58
CA ALA A 206 5.36 7.89 -16.54
C ALA A 206 4.55 9.18 -16.25
N LEU A 207 3.28 9.06 -15.89
CA LEU A 207 2.43 10.18 -15.51
C LEU A 207 2.95 10.89 -14.25
N LEU A 208 3.34 10.13 -13.23
CA LEU A 208 3.91 10.68 -11.99
C LEU A 208 5.29 11.30 -12.23
N ASP A 209 6.13 10.70 -13.07
CA ASP A 209 7.44 11.24 -13.44
C ASP A 209 7.32 12.61 -14.13
N GLU A 210 6.29 12.77 -14.98
CA GLU A 210 6.05 13.99 -15.73
C GLU A 210 5.40 15.09 -14.87
N LYS A 211 4.46 14.72 -13.97
CA LYS A 211 3.52 15.71 -13.38
C LYS A 211 3.47 15.74 -11.86
N ALA A 212 3.91 14.69 -11.16
CA ALA A 212 3.83 14.70 -9.71
C ALA A 212 4.78 15.75 -9.09
N PRO A 213 4.39 16.39 -7.99
CA PRO A 213 5.29 17.23 -7.21
C PRO A 213 6.53 16.45 -6.79
N ARG A 214 7.68 17.12 -6.78
CA ARG A 214 8.92 16.57 -6.22
C ARG A 214 9.03 17.00 -4.76
N PHE A 215 9.48 16.07 -3.91
CA PHE A 215 9.75 16.39 -2.53
C PHE A 215 11.02 17.27 -2.44
N GLU A 216 11.00 18.26 -1.56
CA GLU A 216 12.20 19.06 -1.26
C GLU A 216 13.11 18.24 -0.33
N ASP A 217 14.43 18.27 -0.59
CA ASP A 217 15.48 17.61 0.24
C ASP A 217 15.64 18.31 1.60
#